data_ae5100a3fdacac6b8d9e31d117b14fef
#
_entry.id   ae5100a3fdacac6b8d9e31d117b14fef
#
_cell.length_a   1.000
_cell.length_b   1.000
_cell.length_c   1.000
_cell.angle_alpha   90.00
_cell.angle_beta   90.00
_cell.angle_gamma   90.00
#
_symmetry.space_group_name_H-M   'P 1'
#
loop_
_entity.id
_entity.type
_entity.pdbx_description
1 polymer ?
#
loop_
_entity_poly.entity_id
_entity_poly.type
_entity_poly.pdbx_seq_one_letter_code
_entity_poly.pdbx_strand_id
1 'polypeptide(L)'
;MPVIDLELYLQSATEEFPSEAALAECSKVAECFHNFGIILIRDPRVNMQDNEEYIDLMEGYFADAGDKFYRGEQVNEIKPEFHYQVGATPENIEKARCHREMLERLALSEANLPGCPVEPVLDANWRYMWKIGERPEGASDDFPQVIPDSEQYPDWELKMNTWGEKLHSAIFTVAEMAALGMGADKSAFTRRMEGGAHLLAPTGSDLEKNDIGAVFAGFHYDISFMTIHGKSRYPGLYVWTRDWKKKAVKIPEGCLLLQSGLSF
;
A
#
# COMPACT_ATOMS: atom_id res chain seq x y z
N MET A 1 -6.69 -12.40 -13.15
CA MET A 1 -5.89 -11.18 -13.42
C MET A 1 -4.50 -11.65 -13.80
N PRO A 2 -3.90 -11.19 -14.89
CA PRO A 2 -2.56 -11.58 -15.29
C PRO A 2 -1.52 -11.06 -14.31
N VAL A 3 -0.39 -11.74 -14.22
CA VAL A 3 0.83 -11.24 -13.54
C VAL A 3 1.70 -10.62 -14.62
N ILE A 4 2.11 -9.39 -14.43
CA ILE A 4 3.04 -8.66 -15.29
C ILE A 4 4.44 -8.89 -14.77
N ASP A 5 5.35 -9.35 -15.63
CA ASP A 5 6.74 -9.51 -15.29
C ASP A 5 7.51 -8.25 -15.71
N LEU A 6 8.15 -7.59 -14.74
CA LEU A 6 8.90 -6.37 -15.01
C LEU A 6 10.25 -6.62 -15.67
N GLU A 7 10.72 -7.86 -15.70
CA GLU A 7 12.08 -8.20 -16.18
C GLU A 7 12.34 -7.72 -17.62
N LEU A 8 11.39 -7.96 -18.53
CA LEU A 8 11.54 -7.55 -19.93
C LEU A 8 11.66 -6.03 -20.08
N TYR A 9 10.90 -5.29 -19.31
CA TYR A 9 10.98 -3.84 -19.31
C TYR A 9 12.30 -3.36 -18.72
N LEU A 10 12.71 -3.90 -17.57
CA LEU A 10 13.95 -3.53 -16.90
C LEU A 10 15.18 -3.82 -17.75
N GLN A 11 15.22 -4.93 -18.50
CA GLN A 11 16.29 -5.25 -19.43
C GLN A 11 16.41 -4.25 -20.58
N SER A 12 15.29 -3.71 -21.06
CA SER A 12 15.25 -2.72 -22.14
C SER A 12 15.24 -1.27 -21.67
N ALA A 13 15.16 -1.01 -20.37
CA ALA A 13 15.04 0.36 -19.83
C ALA A 13 16.26 1.25 -20.09
N THR A 14 17.42 0.65 -20.39
CA THR A 14 18.67 1.35 -20.76
C THR A 14 18.79 1.62 -22.26
N GLU A 15 17.89 1.08 -23.08
CA GLU A 15 17.85 1.32 -24.51
C GLU A 15 17.13 2.63 -24.81
N GLU A 16 17.42 3.25 -25.96
CA GLU A 16 16.76 4.48 -26.40
C GLU A 16 15.24 4.28 -26.54
N PHE A 17 14.83 3.07 -26.96
CA PHE A 17 13.43 2.68 -27.07
C PHE A 17 13.24 1.27 -26.47
N PRO A 18 12.18 1.03 -25.66
CA PRO A 18 11.88 -0.30 -25.17
C PRO A 18 11.61 -1.28 -26.33
N SER A 19 11.98 -2.56 -26.14
CA SER A 19 11.69 -3.61 -27.10
C SER A 19 10.19 -3.80 -27.34
N GLU A 20 9.80 -4.40 -28.48
CA GLU A 20 8.37 -4.71 -28.74
C GLU A 20 7.76 -5.58 -27.64
N ALA A 21 8.53 -6.53 -27.09
CA ALA A 21 8.07 -7.36 -25.99
C ALA A 21 7.83 -6.55 -24.71
N ALA A 22 8.71 -5.59 -24.39
CA ALA A 22 8.54 -4.67 -23.25
C ALA A 22 7.32 -3.77 -23.45
N LEU A 23 7.11 -3.24 -24.66
CA LEU A 23 5.92 -2.42 -24.98
C LEU A 23 4.62 -3.23 -24.89
N ALA A 24 4.64 -4.51 -25.23
CA ALA A 24 3.49 -5.39 -25.03
C ALA A 24 3.14 -5.55 -23.53
N GLU A 25 4.15 -5.67 -22.65
CA GLU A 25 3.91 -5.66 -21.20
C GLU A 25 3.37 -4.29 -20.72
N CYS A 26 3.90 -3.17 -21.23
CA CYS A 26 3.36 -1.83 -20.95
C CYS A 26 1.87 -1.71 -21.31
N SER A 27 1.48 -2.23 -22.48
CA SER A 27 0.08 -2.25 -22.90
C SER A 27 -0.82 -3.03 -21.94
N LYS A 28 -0.34 -4.19 -21.45
CA LYS A 28 -1.06 -4.99 -20.44
C LYS A 28 -1.21 -4.24 -19.12
N VAL A 29 -0.19 -3.49 -18.69
CA VAL A 29 -0.27 -2.63 -17.49
C VAL A 29 -1.40 -1.62 -17.65
N ALA A 30 -1.44 -0.88 -18.76
CA ALA A 30 -2.48 0.10 -19.02
C ALA A 30 -3.88 -0.52 -19.07
N GLU A 31 -4.04 -1.67 -19.74
CA GLU A 31 -5.28 -2.41 -19.78
C GLU A 31 -5.76 -2.89 -18.40
N CYS A 32 -4.85 -3.37 -17.56
CA CYS A 32 -5.18 -3.80 -16.21
C CYS A 32 -5.66 -2.64 -15.34
N PHE A 33 -4.98 -1.50 -15.37
CA PHE A 33 -5.43 -0.32 -14.65
C PHE A 33 -6.78 0.19 -15.18
N HIS A 34 -6.97 0.24 -16.49
CA HIS A 34 -8.24 0.66 -17.08
C HIS A 34 -9.42 -0.26 -16.68
N ASN A 35 -9.21 -1.58 -16.70
CA ASN A 35 -10.28 -2.54 -16.50
C ASN A 35 -10.54 -2.87 -15.04
N PHE A 36 -9.49 -2.88 -14.19
CA PHE A 36 -9.56 -3.41 -12.83
C PHE A 36 -9.12 -2.41 -11.76
N GLY A 37 -8.36 -1.39 -12.12
CA GLY A 37 -7.73 -0.48 -11.16
C GLY A 37 -6.61 -1.12 -10.33
N ILE A 38 -6.33 -2.40 -10.56
CA ILE A 38 -5.31 -3.18 -9.85
C ILE A 38 -4.50 -4.05 -10.80
N ILE A 39 -3.29 -4.39 -10.40
CA ILE A 39 -2.36 -5.21 -11.19
C ILE A 39 -1.50 -6.05 -10.25
N LEU A 40 -1.20 -7.28 -10.65
CA LEU A 40 -0.17 -8.12 -10.02
C LEU A 40 1.12 -8.01 -10.82
N ILE A 41 2.23 -7.80 -10.13
CA ILE A 41 3.55 -7.73 -10.76
C ILE A 41 4.51 -8.72 -10.14
N ARG A 42 5.51 -9.13 -10.93
CA ARG A 42 6.74 -9.76 -10.46
C ARG A 42 7.90 -8.82 -10.78
N ASP A 43 8.64 -8.44 -9.74
CA ASP A 43 9.82 -7.59 -9.88
C ASP A 43 11.07 -8.41 -9.49
N PRO A 44 12.02 -8.64 -10.39
CA PRO A 44 13.21 -9.45 -10.10
C PRO A 44 14.13 -8.82 -9.05
N ARG A 45 13.95 -7.54 -8.73
CA ARG A 45 14.71 -6.82 -7.68
C ARG A 45 14.15 -7.07 -6.29
N VAL A 46 12.92 -7.61 -6.19
CA VAL A 46 12.22 -7.84 -4.92
C VAL A 46 12.39 -9.28 -4.50
N ASN A 47 13.06 -9.49 -3.39
CA ASN A 47 13.17 -10.79 -2.74
C ASN A 47 12.04 -10.95 -1.72
N MET A 48 11.35 -12.07 -1.74
CA MET A 48 10.28 -12.35 -0.78
C MET A 48 10.78 -12.53 0.65
N GLN A 49 12.07 -12.84 0.83
CA GLN A 49 12.69 -12.85 2.16
C GLN A 49 12.63 -11.45 2.82
N ASP A 50 12.82 -10.38 2.05
CA ASP A 50 12.71 -9.02 2.57
C ASP A 50 11.27 -8.71 3.03
N ASN A 51 10.26 -9.24 2.32
CA ASN A 51 8.86 -9.13 2.74
C ASN A 51 8.61 -9.83 4.08
N GLU A 52 9.14 -11.04 4.27
CA GLU A 52 8.98 -11.77 5.52
C GLU A 52 9.69 -11.07 6.69
N GLU A 53 10.94 -10.63 6.49
CA GLU A 53 11.70 -9.90 7.52
C GLU A 53 11.04 -8.57 7.90
N TYR A 54 10.45 -7.88 6.92
CA TYR A 54 9.67 -6.68 7.17
C TYR A 54 8.38 -6.98 7.96
N ILE A 55 7.66 -8.06 7.60
CA ILE A 55 6.45 -8.45 8.32
C ILE A 55 6.79 -8.88 9.75
N ASP A 56 7.86 -9.67 9.96
CA ASP A 56 8.33 -10.06 11.29
C ASP A 56 8.63 -8.86 12.17
N LEU A 57 9.31 -7.84 11.61
CA LEU A 57 9.58 -6.59 12.30
C LEU A 57 8.29 -5.91 12.74
N MET A 58 7.32 -5.78 11.83
CA MET A 58 6.08 -5.06 12.09
C MET A 58 5.13 -5.81 13.01
N GLU A 59 5.05 -7.14 12.91
CA GLU A 59 4.30 -7.97 13.86
C GLU A 59 4.86 -7.83 15.28
N GLY A 60 6.18 -7.93 15.44
CA GLY A 60 6.83 -7.73 16.73
C GLY A 60 6.54 -6.34 17.31
N TYR A 61 6.70 -5.30 16.49
CA TYR A 61 6.45 -3.93 16.92
C TYR A 61 4.97 -3.71 17.34
N PHE A 62 4.01 -4.14 16.52
CA PHE A 62 2.59 -3.93 16.82
C PHE A 62 2.12 -4.73 18.04
N ALA A 63 2.66 -5.93 18.25
CA ALA A 63 2.40 -6.70 19.46
C ALA A 63 2.90 -5.97 20.70
N ASP A 64 4.16 -5.52 20.72
CA ASP A 64 4.75 -4.79 21.84
C ASP A 64 4.05 -3.45 22.11
N ALA A 65 3.81 -2.66 21.06
CA ALA A 65 3.12 -1.38 21.15
C ALA A 65 1.68 -1.55 21.63
N GLY A 66 0.98 -2.56 21.12
CA GLY A 66 -0.37 -2.92 21.55
C GLY A 66 -0.42 -3.30 23.01
N ASP A 67 0.47 -4.16 23.46
CA ASP A 67 0.54 -4.58 24.87
C ASP A 67 0.82 -3.41 25.81
N LYS A 68 1.76 -2.52 25.47
CA LYS A 68 2.01 -1.28 26.24
C LYS A 68 0.77 -0.40 26.28
N PHE A 69 0.15 -0.16 25.13
CA PHE A 69 -1.03 0.69 25.01
C PHE A 69 -2.20 0.19 25.86
N TYR A 70 -2.50 -1.11 25.85
CA TYR A 70 -3.58 -1.70 26.65
C TYR A 70 -3.29 -1.75 28.15
N ARG A 71 -2.02 -1.74 28.55
CA ARG A 71 -1.63 -1.56 29.96
C ARG A 71 -1.65 -0.10 30.42
N GLY A 72 -1.97 0.84 29.52
CA GLY A 72 -1.93 2.27 29.82
C GLY A 72 -0.51 2.83 29.92
N GLU A 73 0.46 2.10 29.38
CA GLU A 73 1.86 2.55 29.30
C GLU A 73 2.04 3.49 28.09
N GLN A 74 3.03 4.37 28.19
CA GLN A 74 3.32 5.29 27.11
C GLN A 74 3.99 4.56 25.94
N VAL A 75 3.47 4.76 24.72
CA VAL A 75 4.08 4.40 23.44
C VAL A 75 4.56 5.67 22.78
N ASN A 76 5.88 5.88 22.77
CA ASN A 76 6.49 7.14 22.35
C ASN A 76 6.28 7.48 20.88
N GLU A 77 6.01 6.47 20.05
CA GLU A 77 5.79 6.60 18.61
C GLU A 77 4.37 7.07 18.26
N ILE A 78 3.43 7.06 19.22
CA ILE A 78 2.08 7.59 19.02
C ILE A 78 2.13 9.11 19.13
N LYS A 79 1.76 9.81 18.05
CA LYS A 79 1.90 11.27 17.90
C LYS A 79 0.57 11.93 17.54
N PRO A 80 -0.37 12.06 18.49
CA PRO A 80 -1.66 12.69 18.23
C PRO A 80 -1.53 14.18 17.87
N GLU A 81 -0.46 14.86 18.31
CA GLU A 81 -0.15 16.25 17.96
C GLU A 81 0.14 16.46 16.47
N PHE A 82 0.49 15.39 15.75
CA PHE A 82 0.62 15.36 14.29
C PHE A 82 -0.58 14.67 13.62
N HIS A 83 -1.73 14.60 14.29
CA HIS A 83 -2.93 13.93 13.79
C HIS A 83 -2.68 12.48 13.34
N TYR A 84 -1.76 11.79 14.01
CA TYR A 84 -1.33 10.43 13.68
C TYR A 84 -0.73 10.27 12.26
N GLN A 85 -0.23 11.35 11.65
CA GLN A 85 0.40 11.29 10.32
C GLN A 85 1.88 10.94 10.34
N VAL A 86 2.42 10.66 11.51
CA VAL A 86 3.81 10.19 11.74
C VAL A 86 3.82 9.13 12.84
N GLY A 87 4.77 8.20 12.78
CA GLY A 87 4.90 7.14 13.77
C GLY A 87 3.69 6.20 13.80
N ALA A 88 3.28 5.78 14.98
CA ALA A 88 2.25 4.78 15.18
C ALA A 88 0.85 5.37 15.36
N THR A 89 -0.12 4.78 14.71
CA THR A 89 -1.57 5.00 14.93
C THR A 89 -2.13 3.76 15.58
N PRO A 90 -2.67 3.84 16.81
CA PRO A 90 -3.33 2.69 17.46
C PRO A 90 -4.61 2.28 16.73
N GLU A 91 -5.02 1.04 16.93
CA GLU A 91 -6.33 0.58 16.51
C GLU A 91 -7.45 1.43 17.11
N ASN A 92 -8.58 1.47 16.44
CA ASN A 92 -9.76 2.23 16.86
C ASN A 92 -9.58 3.78 16.89
N ILE A 93 -8.62 4.30 16.13
CA ILE A 93 -8.45 5.74 15.89
C ILE A 93 -9.00 6.12 14.53
N GLU A 94 -8.66 5.36 13.50
CA GLU A 94 -9.11 5.63 12.14
C GLU A 94 -10.48 5.00 11.87
N LYS A 95 -11.20 5.54 10.92
CA LYS A 95 -12.42 4.96 10.39
C LYS A 95 -12.61 5.32 8.92
N ALA A 96 -13.16 4.40 8.16
CA ALA A 96 -13.49 4.64 6.77
C ALA A 96 -14.55 5.73 6.63
N ARG A 97 -14.51 6.45 5.50
CA ARG A 97 -15.58 7.38 5.13
C ARG A 97 -16.87 6.63 4.85
N CYS A 98 -18.01 7.18 5.29
CA CYS A 98 -19.31 6.62 4.94
C CYS A 98 -19.64 6.82 3.45
N HIS A 99 -19.89 5.73 2.76
CA HIS A 99 -20.25 5.71 1.33
C HIS A 99 -21.72 5.31 1.09
N ARG A 100 -22.58 5.42 2.12
CA ARG A 100 -23.99 4.96 2.08
C ARG A 100 -24.76 5.44 0.86
N GLU A 101 -24.82 6.76 0.65
CA GLU A 101 -25.60 7.32 -0.45
C GLU A 101 -25.17 6.78 -1.82
N MET A 102 -23.87 6.58 -2.01
CA MET A 102 -23.33 6.00 -3.23
C MET A 102 -23.76 4.52 -3.37
N LEU A 103 -23.63 3.74 -2.31
CA LEU A 103 -23.95 2.31 -2.29
C LEU A 103 -25.45 2.06 -2.50
N GLU A 104 -26.32 2.89 -1.91
CA GLU A 104 -27.75 2.84 -2.10
C GLU A 104 -28.15 3.10 -3.56
N ARG A 105 -27.50 4.09 -4.22
CA ARG A 105 -27.74 4.39 -5.63
C ARG A 105 -27.33 3.26 -6.57
N LEU A 106 -26.32 2.49 -6.19
CA LEU A 106 -25.82 1.38 -7.00
C LEU A 106 -26.68 0.12 -6.90
N ALA A 107 -27.59 0.02 -5.91
CA ALA A 107 -28.48 -1.10 -5.70
C ALA A 107 -27.80 -2.47 -5.83
N LEU A 108 -26.62 -2.60 -5.22
CA LEU A 108 -25.80 -3.81 -5.31
C LEU A 108 -26.48 -5.00 -4.63
N SER A 109 -26.22 -6.21 -5.15
CA SER A 109 -26.61 -7.44 -4.46
C SER A 109 -25.83 -7.56 -3.14
N GLU A 110 -26.41 -8.25 -2.15
CA GLU A 110 -25.79 -8.45 -0.83
C GLU A 110 -24.37 -9.01 -0.93
N ALA A 111 -24.11 -9.93 -1.87
CA ALA A 111 -22.80 -10.51 -2.11
C ALA A 111 -21.73 -9.48 -2.57
N ASN A 112 -22.18 -8.38 -3.17
CA ASN A 112 -21.30 -7.32 -3.66
C ASN A 112 -21.28 -6.08 -2.77
N LEU A 113 -22.10 -6.03 -1.73
CA LEU A 113 -22.02 -4.91 -0.79
C LEU A 113 -20.68 -4.91 -0.07
N PRO A 114 -19.99 -3.74 0.03
CA PRO A 114 -18.94 -3.58 1.01
C PRO A 114 -19.51 -3.80 2.42
N GLY A 115 -18.74 -4.38 3.29
CA GLY A 115 -19.04 -4.43 4.72
C GLY A 115 -18.95 -3.02 5.32
N CYS A 116 -19.79 -2.10 4.82
CA CYS A 116 -19.88 -0.73 5.32
C CYS A 116 -21.15 -0.63 6.16
N PRO A 117 -21.04 -0.65 7.48
CA PRO A 117 -22.19 -0.41 8.33
C PRO A 117 -22.73 0.99 8.07
N VAL A 118 -24.00 1.19 8.45
CA VAL A 118 -24.71 2.47 8.35
C VAL A 118 -23.92 3.61 9.01
N GLU A 119 -23.24 3.32 10.11
CA GLU A 119 -22.18 4.13 10.68
C GLU A 119 -20.86 3.38 10.50
N PRO A 120 -19.82 4.00 9.92
CA PRO A 120 -18.52 3.38 9.84
C PRO A 120 -18.03 3.03 11.24
N VAL A 121 -17.62 1.77 11.42
CA VAL A 121 -16.92 1.36 12.63
C VAL A 121 -15.47 1.86 12.58
N LEU A 122 -14.85 1.99 13.73
CA LEU A 122 -13.43 2.27 13.83
C LEU A 122 -12.65 1.06 13.29
N ASP A 123 -11.58 1.32 12.58
CA ASP A 123 -10.75 0.29 11.98
C ASP A 123 -9.93 -0.42 13.09
N ALA A 124 -10.05 -1.74 13.17
CA ALA A 124 -9.35 -2.56 14.14
C ALA A 124 -7.93 -2.92 13.65
N ASN A 125 -7.18 -1.90 13.25
CA ASN A 125 -5.79 -2.06 12.84
C ASN A 125 -4.89 -1.01 13.47
N TRP A 126 -3.64 -1.41 13.67
CA TRP A 126 -2.52 -0.53 13.89
C TRP A 126 -1.93 -0.10 12.55
N ARG A 127 -1.36 1.10 12.48
CA ARG A 127 -0.61 1.60 11.34
C ARG A 127 0.67 2.27 11.79
N TYR A 128 1.70 2.21 10.97
CA TYR A 128 2.90 3.00 11.15
C TYR A 128 3.16 3.86 9.92
N MET A 129 3.53 5.12 10.09
CA MET A 129 3.83 6.04 9.00
C MET A 129 5.34 6.24 8.92
N TRP A 130 5.96 5.67 7.89
CA TRP A 130 7.38 5.75 7.62
C TRP A 130 7.63 6.45 6.29
N LYS A 131 8.40 7.55 6.31
CA LYS A 131 8.73 8.30 5.10
C LYS A 131 9.81 7.55 4.32
N ILE A 132 9.63 7.48 3.01
CA ILE A 132 10.58 6.88 2.07
C ILE A 132 10.84 7.82 0.88
N GLY A 133 11.94 7.59 0.16
CA GLY A 133 12.35 8.40 -0.97
C GLY A 133 12.97 9.74 -0.59
N GLU A 134 13.51 10.42 -1.60
CA GLU A 134 14.12 11.73 -1.45
C GLU A 134 13.04 12.81 -1.32
N ARG A 135 13.29 13.79 -0.46
CA ARG A 135 12.44 14.96 -0.33
C ARG A 135 12.98 16.11 -1.17
N PRO A 136 12.10 16.93 -1.76
CA PRO A 136 12.54 18.13 -2.46
C PRO A 136 13.32 19.05 -1.52
N GLU A 137 14.33 19.71 -2.07
CA GLU A 137 15.05 20.75 -1.37
C GLU A 137 14.06 21.86 -0.92
N GLY A 138 14.09 22.22 0.35
CA GLY A 138 13.18 23.21 0.94
C GLY A 138 11.76 22.72 1.24
N ALA A 139 11.48 21.41 1.09
CA ALA A 139 10.24 20.84 1.60
C ALA A 139 10.14 21.03 3.12
N SER A 140 8.98 21.47 3.59
CA SER A 140 8.73 21.61 5.03
C SER A 140 8.93 20.28 5.73
N ASP A 141 9.67 20.31 6.84
CA ASP A 141 9.92 19.16 7.71
C ASP A 141 9.01 19.19 8.95
N ASP A 142 7.79 19.71 8.78
CA ASP A 142 6.81 19.84 9.86
C ASP A 142 6.38 18.48 10.44
N PHE A 143 6.65 17.41 9.72
CA PHE A 143 6.34 16.04 10.12
C PHE A 143 7.63 15.23 10.32
N PRO A 144 8.11 15.03 11.55
CA PRO A 144 9.36 14.32 11.81
C PRO A 144 9.27 12.84 11.40
N GLN A 145 10.43 12.24 11.08
CA GLN A 145 10.54 10.79 11.03
C GLN A 145 10.59 10.28 12.48
N VAL A 146 9.64 9.47 12.86
CA VAL A 146 9.59 8.85 14.19
C VAL A 146 10.29 7.50 14.12
N ILE A 147 11.22 7.24 15.03
CA ILE A 147 12.02 6.02 15.08
C ILE A 147 11.78 5.37 16.45
N PRO A 148 11.39 4.09 16.52
CA PRO A 148 11.31 3.36 17.78
C PRO A 148 12.67 3.25 18.48
N ASP A 149 12.64 2.83 19.75
CA ASP A 149 13.82 2.64 20.56
C ASP A 149 14.82 1.70 19.85
N SER A 150 16.03 2.21 19.60
CA SER A 150 17.09 1.49 18.89
C SER A 150 17.68 0.32 19.68
N GLU A 151 17.52 0.28 21.01
CA GLU A 151 17.92 -0.88 21.80
C GLU A 151 16.97 -2.04 21.61
N GLN A 152 15.66 -1.75 21.43
CA GLN A 152 14.63 -2.75 21.20
C GLN A 152 14.53 -3.13 19.71
N TYR A 153 14.72 -2.16 18.81
CA TYR A 153 14.58 -2.33 17.34
C TYR A 153 15.82 -1.83 16.59
N PRO A 154 16.99 -2.47 16.77
CA PRO A 154 18.25 -1.97 16.21
C PRO A 154 18.27 -1.90 14.66
N ASP A 155 17.53 -2.77 14.00
CA ASP A 155 17.48 -2.86 12.53
C ASP A 155 16.28 -2.12 11.91
N TRP A 156 15.55 -1.30 12.69
CA TRP A 156 14.32 -0.66 12.22
C TRP A 156 14.52 0.13 10.94
N GLU A 157 15.40 1.10 10.96
CA GLU A 157 15.65 1.96 9.78
C GLU A 157 16.12 1.15 8.57
N LEU A 158 17.04 0.22 8.79
CA LEU A 158 17.58 -0.62 7.73
C LEU A 158 16.46 -1.42 7.04
N LYS A 159 15.63 -2.12 7.81
CA LYS A 159 14.56 -2.96 7.25
C LYS A 159 13.45 -2.14 6.60
N MET A 160 13.03 -1.05 7.25
CA MET A 160 12.01 -0.16 6.71
C MET A 160 12.46 0.50 5.41
N ASN A 161 13.69 0.98 5.34
CA ASN A 161 14.23 1.60 4.14
C ASN A 161 14.46 0.56 3.03
N THR A 162 15.08 -0.59 3.34
CA THR A 162 15.32 -1.64 2.35
C THR A 162 14.03 -2.08 1.67
N TRP A 163 13.00 -2.36 2.45
CA TRP A 163 11.71 -2.75 1.90
C TRP A 163 11.02 -1.60 1.16
N GLY A 164 11.00 -0.41 1.77
CA GLY A 164 10.40 0.78 1.19
C GLY A 164 11.02 1.18 -0.15
N GLU A 165 12.34 1.16 -0.28
CA GLU A 165 13.05 1.48 -1.52
C GLU A 165 12.76 0.48 -2.64
N LYS A 166 12.65 -0.80 -2.33
CA LYS A 166 12.27 -1.83 -3.31
C LYS A 166 10.86 -1.59 -3.84
N LEU A 167 9.89 -1.35 -2.95
CA LEU A 167 8.52 -1.04 -3.33
C LEU A 167 8.44 0.28 -4.12
N HIS A 168 9.18 1.29 -3.70
CA HIS A 168 9.27 2.58 -4.38
C HIS A 168 9.81 2.42 -5.81
N SER A 169 10.91 1.66 -5.97
CA SER A 169 11.47 1.37 -7.29
C SER A 169 10.48 0.62 -8.19
N ALA A 170 9.73 -0.34 -7.64
CA ALA A 170 8.72 -1.07 -8.38
C ALA A 170 7.57 -0.18 -8.85
N ILE A 171 7.06 0.71 -7.99
CA ILE A 171 6.01 1.69 -8.34
C ILE A 171 6.47 2.61 -9.47
N PHE A 172 7.68 3.15 -9.42
CA PHE A 172 8.21 4.03 -10.46
C PHE A 172 8.32 3.31 -11.79
N THR A 173 8.81 2.06 -11.79
CA THR A 173 8.86 1.22 -13.00
C THR A 173 7.46 1.02 -13.60
N VAL A 174 6.48 0.68 -12.77
CA VAL A 174 5.09 0.48 -13.24
C VAL A 174 4.48 1.79 -13.74
N ALA A 175 4.79 2.93 -13.13
CA ALA A 175 4.32 4.23 -13.58
C ALA A 175 4.87 4.58 -14.98
N GLU A 176 6.15 4.29 -15.26
CA GLU A 176 6.72 4.41 -16.62
C GLU A 176 6.02 3.49 -17.61
N MET A 177 5.84 2.21 -17.25
CA MET A 177 5.15 1.24 -18.10
C MET A 177 3.70 1.64 -18.38
N ALA A 178 2.99 2.14 -17.38
CA ALA A 178 1.62 2.64 -17.54
C ALA A 178 1.57 3.84 -18.51
N ALA A 179 2.49 4.79 -18.38
CA ALA A 179 2.58 5.94 -19.28
C ALA A 179 2.79 5.49 -20.74
N LEU A 180 3.77 4.62 -20.98
CA LEU A 180 4.03 4.07 -22.32
C LEU A 180 2.87 3.26 -22.86
N GLY A 181 2.24 2.42 -22.04
CA GLY A 181 1.08 1.63 -22.43
C GLY A 181 -0.16 2.46 -22.78
N MET A 182 -0.24 3.69 -22.24
CA MET A 182 -1.27 4.69 -22.59
C MET A 182 -0.88 5.57 -23.76
N GLY A 183 0.30 5.34 -24.38
CA GLY A 183 0.81 6.16 -25.49
C GLY A 183 1.33 7.54 -25.06
N ALA A 184 1.65 7.72 -23.79
CA ALA A 184 2.23 8.94 -23.25
C ALA A 184 3.77 8.86 -23.19
N ASP A 185 4.40 10.01 -22.91
CA ASP A 185 5.84 10.07 -22.61
C ASP A 185 6.18 9.18 -21.40
N LYS A 186 7.30 8.46 -21.47
CA LYS A 186 7.77 7.55 -20.40
C LYS A 186 7.73 8.19 -19.02
N SER A 187 8.12 9.46 -18.92
CA SER A 187 8.20 10.19 -17.66
C SER A 187 6.92 10.96 -17.30
N ALA A 188 5.81 10.76 -18.03
CA ALA A 188 4.59 11.55 -17.82
C ALA A 188 4.04 11.46 -16.39
N PHE A 189 4.18 10.32 -15.76
CA PHE A 189 3.75 10.09 -14.39
C PHE A 189 4.89 10.28 -13.39
N THR A 190 6.07 9.72 -13.65
CA THR A 190 7.19 9.76 -12.71
C THR A 190 7.63 11.19 -12.37
N ARG A 191 7.64 12.12 -13.36
CA ARG A 191 7.91 13.54 -13.10
C ARG A 191 6.98 14.20 -12.05
N ARG A 192 5.79 13.65 -11.85
CA ARG A 192 4.82 14.13 -10.84
C ARG A 192 4.96 13.40 -9.51
N MET A 193 5.62 12.26 -9.53
CA MET A 193 5.89 11.45 -8.35
C MET A 193 7.22 11.85 -7.69
N GLU A 194 8.20 12.28 -8.50
CA GLU A 194 9.50 12.71 -8.02
C GLU A 194 9.37 13.79 -6.94
N GLY A 195 10.10 13.61 -5.85
CA GLY A 195 10.05 14.50 -4.70
C GLY A 195 8.72 14.52 -3.93
N GLY A 196 7.81 13.60 -4.24
CA GLY A 196 6.55 13.43 -3.51
C GLY A 196 6.76 12.96 -2.06
N ALA A 197 5.75 13.17 -1.22
CA ALA A 197 5.74 12.66 0.15
C ALA A 197 5.37 11.16 0.15
N HIS A 198 6.32 10.30 -0.22
CA HIS A 198 6.11 8.87 -0.24
C HIS A 198 6.12 8.30 1.18
N LEU A 199 5.23 7.35 1.43
CA LEU A 199 5.05 6.69 2.72
C LEU A 199 5.05 5.18 2.56
N LEU A 200 5.82 4.51 3.40
CA LEU A 200 5.62 3.10 3.72
C LEU A 200 4.70 3.06 4.94
N ALA A 201 3.52 2.49 4.78
CA ALA A 201 2.49 2.50 5.80
C ALA A 201 2.04 1.07 6.18
N PRO A 202 2.90 0.30 6.89
CA PRO A 202 2.48 -1.01 7.39
C PRO A 202 1.24 -0.92 8.25
N THR A 203 0.34 -1.86 8.06
CA THR A 203 -0.85 -2.05 8.88
C THR A 203 -0.88 -3.46 9.44
N GLY A 204 -1.33 -3.61 10.67
CA GLY A 204 -1.45 -4.91 11.32
C GLY A 204 -2.64 -4.95 12.26
N SER A 205 -3.27 -6.12 12.37
CA SER A 205 -4.42 -6.35 13.24
C SER A 205 -4.19 -7.58 14.09
N ASP A 206 -4.55 -7.51 15.36
CA ASP A 206 -4.48 -8.63 16.28
C ASP A 206 -5.65 -9.59 16.00
N LEU A 207 -5.35 -10.73 15.39
CA LEU A 207 -6.35 -11.74 15.04
C LEU A 207 -6.87 -12.54 16.26
N GLU A 208 -6.17 -12.51 17.40
CA GLU A 208 -6.61 -13.17 18.61
C GLU A 208 -7.63 -12.34 19.39
N LYS A 209 -7.54 -11.01 19.29
CA LYS A 209 -8.47 -10.07 19.95
C LYS A 209 -9.76 -9.83 19.17
N ASN A 210 -9.73 -10.05 17.87
CA ASN A 210 -10.84 -9.70 17.00
C ASN A 210 -11.63 -10.92 16.55
N ASP A 211 -12.95 -10.87 16.66
CA ASP A 211 -13.85 -11.93 16.22
C ASP A 211 -13.91 -12.05 14.68
N ILE A 212 -14.37 -13.22 14.22
CA ILE A 212 -14.62 -13.45 12.80
C ILE A 212 -15.64 -12.42 12.29
N GLY A 213 -15.26 -11.71 11.23
CA GLY A 213 -16.08 -10.65 10.63
C GLY A 213 -15.72 -9.25 11.09
N ALA A 214 -14.71 -9.09 11.98
CA ALA A 214 -14.17 -7.78 12.31
C ALA A 214 -13.64 -7.07 11.07
N VAL A 215 -13.87 -5.76 10.99
CA VAL A 215 -13.40 -4.90 9.91
C VAL A 215 -12.07 -4.28 10.34
N PHE A 216 -10.98 -4.70 9.72
CA PHE A 216 -9.65 -4.17 10.00
C PHE A 216 -9.39 -2.84 9.28
N ALA A 217 -9.89 -2.72 8.05
CA ALA A 217 -9.93 -1.46 7.30
C ALA A 217 -11.25 -1.40 6.54
N GLY A 218 -12.05 -0.37 6.80
CA GLY A 218 -13.34 -0.18 6.13
C GLY A 218 -13.17 0.09 4.64
N PHE A 219 -14.24 -0.08 3.87
CA PHE A 219 -14.25 0.23 2.44
C PHE A 219 -13.87 1.69 2.18
N HIS A 220 -12.83 1.90 1.38
CA HIS A 220 -12.31 3.22 1.03
C HIS A 220 -11.69 3.23 -0.35
N TYR A 221 -11.39 4.41 -0.84
CA TYR A 221 -10.52 4.65 -2.00
C TYR A 221 -9.19 5.19 -1.50
N ASP A 222 -8.09 4.70 -2.06
CA ASP A 222 -6.79 5.31 -1.82
C ASP A 222 -6.74 6.69 -2.47
N ILE A 223 -6.29 7.69 -1.72
CA ILE A 223 -6.15 9.05 -2.21
C ILE A 223 -4.82 9.29 -2.94
N SER A 224 -3.89 8.34 -2.83
CA SER A 224 -2.60 8.35 -3.49
C SER A 224 -2.73 8.30 -5.02
N PHE A 225 -1.60 8.47 -5.71
CA PHE A 225 -1.52 8.19 -7.15
C PHE A 225 -1.51 6.69 -7.40
N MET A 226 -0.62 5.96 -6.74
CA MET A 226 -0.55 4.51 -6.73
C MET A 226 -0.20 4.00 -5.34
N THR A 227 -0.69 2.81 -5.01
CA THR A 227 -0.33 2.07 -3.80
C THR A 227 0.22 0.70 -4.18
N ILE A 228 1.24 0.23 -3.49
CA ILE A 228 1.82 -1.09 -3.67
C ILE A 228 1.81 -1.88 -2.36
N HIS A 229 1.48 -3.15 -2.45
CA HIS A 229 1.43 -4.06 -1.32
C HIS A 229 2.35 -5.25 -1.55
N GLY A 230 3.09 -5.62 -0.52
CA GLY A 230 3.69 -6.94 -0.40
C GLY A 230 2.66 -8.03 -0.14
N LYS A 231 3.11 -9.26 -0.01
CA LYS A 231 2.26 -10.40 0.32
C LYS A 231 2.00 -10.42 1.82
N SER A 232 0.73 -10.36 2.21
CA SER A 232 0.30 -10.59 3.60
C SER A 232 0.29 -12.08 3.94
N ARG A 233 0.43 -12.43 5.22
CA ARG A 233 0.36 -13.82 5.72
C ARG A 233 -1.05 -14.38 5.68
N TYR A 234 -2.05 -13.53 5.86
CA TYR A 234 -3.45 -13.94 5.96
C TYR A 234 -4.30 -13.31 4.86
N PRO A 235 -5.36 -13.99 4.39
CA PRO A 235 -6.31 -13.42 3.46
C PRO A 235 -7.20 -12.38 4.16
N GLY A 236 -7.89 -11.54 3.37
CA GLY A 236 -8.84 -10.57 3.95
C GLY A 236 -9.00 -9.32 3.09
N LEU A 237 -8.12 -9.11 2.11
CA LEU A 237 -8.25 -8.00 1.19
C LEU A 237 -9.29 -8.28 0.11
N TYR A 238 -10.21 -7.34 -0.08
CA TYR A 238 -11.19 -7.35 -1.15
C TYR A 238 -11.09 -6.07 -1.96
N VAL A 239 -11.36 -6.18 -3.25
CA VAL A 239 -11.50 -5.04 -4.15
C VAL A 239 -12.84 -5.10 -4.87
N TRP A 240 -13.35 -3.95 -5.29
CA TRP A 240 -14.53 -3.84 -6.12
C TRP A 240 -14.09 -3.42 -7.51
N THR A 241 -14.40 -4.26 -8.47
CA THR A 241 -14.13 -3.97 -9.88
C THR A 241 -15.04 -2.85 -10.38
N ARG A 242 -14.74 -2.31 -11.56
CA ARG A 242 -15.50 -1.20 -12.15
C ARG A 242 -16.99 -1.51 -12.34
N ASP A 243 -17.35 -2.79 -12.50
CA ASP A 243 -18.74 -3.28 -12.55
C ASP A 243 -19.30 -3.64 -11.16
N TRP A 244 -18.64 -3.16 -10.10
CA TRP A 244 -19.04 -3.32 -8.69
C TRP A 244 -19.13 -4.77 -8.20
N LYS A 245 -18.34 -5.66 -8.79
CA LYS A 245 -18.21 -7.01 -8.27
C LYS A 245 -17.12 -7.07 -7.21
N LYS A 246 -17.49 -7.56 -6.03
CA LYS A 246 -16.55 -7.84 -4.94
C LYS A 246 -15.66 -9.01 -5.30
N LYS A 247 -14.36 -8.84 -5.21
CA LYS A 247 -13.34 -9.85 -5.48
C LYS A 247 -12.36 -9.96 -4.34
N ALA A 248 -12.15 -11.17 -3.83
CA ALA A 248 -11.05 -11.45 -2.93
C ALA A 248 -9.72 -11.34 -3.69
N VAL A 249 -8.77 -10.63 -3.10
CA VAL A 249 -7.41 -10.52 -3.64
C VAL A 249 -6.54 -11.60 -3.03
N LYS A 250 -5.84 -12.33 -3.90
CA LYS A 250 -4.80 -13.27 -3.49
C LYS A 250 -3.53 -12.91 -4.25
N ILE A 251 -2.50 -12.51 -3.53
CA ILE A 251 -1.18 -12.21 -4.08
C ILE A 251 -0.41 -13.53 -4.19
N PRO A 252 -0.04 -13.98 -5.41
CA PRO A 252 0.77 -15.19 -5.57
C PRO A 252 2.16 -15.04 -4.97
N GLU A 253 2.83 -16.15 -4.74
CA GLU A 253 4.23 -16.18 -4.30
C GLU A 253 5.12 -15.41 -5.29
N GLY A 254 6.03 -14.60 -4.77
CA GLY A 254 6.95 -13.78 -5.58
C GLY A 254 6.28 -12.62 -6.33
N CYS A 255 5.04 -12.27 -5.99
CA CYS A 255 4.33 -11.16 -6.61
C CYS A 255 4.01 -10.05 -5.60
N LEU A 256 3.82 -8.85 -6.15
CA LEU A 256 3.31 -7.67 -5.47
C LEU A 256 1.96 -7.26 -6.08
N LEU A 257 1.15 -6.57 -5.32
CA LEU A 257 -0.10 -5.97 -5.80
C LEU A 257 0.07 -4.45 -5.90
N LEU A 258 -0.25 -3.87 -7.05
CA LEU A 258 -0.42 -2.43 -7.17
C LEU A 258 -1.88 -2.10 -7.43
N GLN A 259 -2.30 -0.96 -6.91
CA GLN A 259 -3.60 -0.36 -7.19
C GLN A 259 -3.46 1.12 -7.56
N SER A 260 -4.31 1.57 -8.47
CA SER A 260 -4.46 2.98 -8.77
C SER A 260 -5.26 3.65 -7.66
N GLY A 261 -4.82 4.83 -7.25
CA GLY A 261 -5.58 5.68 -6.34
C GLY A 261 -6.49 6.65 -7.10
N LEU A 262 -7.16 7.53 -6.36
CA LEU A 262 -8.07 8.53 -6.94
C LEU A 262 -7.35 9.58 -7.80
N SER A 263 -6.04 9.72 -7.63
CA SER A 263 -5.22 10.72 -8.36
C SER A 263 -4.60 10.18 -9.65
N PHE A 264 -4.79 8.89 -9.96
CA PHE A 264 -4.27 8.21 -11.16
C PHE A 264 -5.05 8.54 -12.46
#